data_c367ba6a44bb4737e4d3072f4d9d260f
#
_entry.id   c367ba6a44bb4737e4d3072f4d9d260f
#
_cell.length_a   1.000
_cell.length_b   1.000
_cell.length_c   1.000
_cell.angle_alpha   90.00
_cell.angle_beta   90.00
_cell.angle_gamma   90.00
#
_symmetry.space_group_name_H-M   'P 1'
#
loop_
_entity.id
_entity.type
_entity.pdbx_description
1 polymer ?
#
loop_
_entity_poly.entity_id
_entity_poly.type
_entity_poly.pdbx_seq_one_letter_code
_entity_poly.pdbx_strand_id
1 'polypeptide(L)'
;MPHAELESDNLDLRAVLDGLSQGILIFDSDDRLVLDNVAARMLLGARLVTVRSEGWRAMAALLDSGQEDRPSADELRNQALRQTEPVPLRAYLSGASVPCSITAIYGENGVLHTMITLDHPDWSELAELMGRFRDEALGSIGSTRGHADLIKQVLARRTEATTPEELARRIAGFADIMTVHMTRLERLIALLHRLELIRTGQLTAVIRANRRPVVLADLVEDLLEDLTETPLREEAPADFDLRDRLQVAIPGDVAVMASPAHLEAILRDLLRNSVMYSPPDTSITIHAAPSGKKRAVEIDVIDEGCGIRDGEAWRVFAPFERARQPQVIAEFGYGLSLYLAKAEAEAMGGRLGFTGHEGGTTFTLQLPVAKST
;
A
#
# COMPACT_ATOMS: atom_id res chain seq x y z
N MET A 1 -1.36 -11.69 -70.03
CA MET A 1 -1.35 -10.93 -68.78
C MET A 1 -0.82 -11.85 -67.72
N PRO A 2 0.42 -11.69 -67.21
CA PRO A 2 0.95 -12.56 -66.19
C PRO A 2 0.30 -12.17 -64.83
N HIS A 3 -0.16 -13.19 -64.13
CA HIS A 3 -0.54 -13.09 -62.72
C HIS A 3 0.71 -12.72 -61.94
N ALA A 4 0.73 -11.55 -61.32
CA ALA A 4 1.71 -11.21 -60.28
C ALA A 4 1.38 -12.11 -59.08
N GLU A 5 2.23 -13.10 -58.88
CA GLU A 5 2.36 -13.80 -57.57
C GLU A 5 2.74 -12.73 -56.55
N LEU A 6 1.79 -12.40 -55.67
CA LEU A 6 2.12 -11.73 -54.43
C LEU A 6 3.00 -12.69 -53.62
N GLU A 7 4.33 -12.49 -53.66
CA GLU A 7 5.24 -13.05 -52.65
C GLU A 7 4.63 -12.71 -51.27
N SER A 8 4.14 -13.73 -50.58
CA SER A 8 3.75 -13.60 -49.18
C SER A 8 5.03 -13.32 -48.40
N ASP A 9 5.28 -12.05 -48.11
CA ASP A 9 6.27 -11.69 -47.12
C ASP A 9 5.95 -12.51 -45.84
N ASN A 10 6.86 -13.39 -45.48
CA ASN A 10 6.75 -14.23 -44.30
C ASN A 10 6.88 -13.33 -43.10
N LEU A 11 5.75 -12.73 -42.68
CA LEU A 11 5.71 -11.85 -41.54
C LEU A 11 6.18 -12.64 -40.32
N ASP A 12 7.30 -12.26 -39.72
CA ASP A 12 7.79 -12.88 -38.49
C ASP A 12 6.77 -12.59 -37.37
N LEU A 13 5.97 -13.61 -37.04
CA LEU A 13 4.94 -13.52 -36.00
C LEU A 13 5.50 -12.97 -34.68
N ARG A 14 6.77 -13.27 -34.39
CA ARG A 14 7.44 -12.78 -33.19
C ARG A 14 7.68 -11.27 -33.28
N ALA A 15 8.09 -10.76 -34.42
CA ALA A 15 8.27 -9.33 -34.66
C ALA A 15 6.92 -8.58 -34.54
N VAL A 16 5.84 -9.19 -35.03
CA VAL A 16 4.48 -8.63 -34.87
C VAL A 16 4.07 -8.56 -33.41
N LEU A 17 4.27 -9.64 -32.65
CA LEU A 17 3.94 -9.69 -31.21
C LEU A 17 4.79 -8.70 -30.38
N ASP A 18 6.07 -8.59 -30.71
CA ASP A 18 6.98 -7.64 -30.05
C ASP A 18 6.69 -6.18 -30.42
N GLY A 19 6.01 -5.93 -31.54
CA GLY A 19 5.53 -4.60 -31.95
C GLY A 19 4.20 -4.18 -31.28
N LEU A 20 3.50 -5.08 -30.60
CA LEU A 20 2.26 -4.74 -29.91
C LEU A 20 2.57 -4.02 -28.59
N SER A 21 1.78 -2.99 -28.30
CA SER A 21 1.84 -2.26 -27.03
C SER A 21 1.25 -3.04 -25.85
N GLN A 22 0.36 -3.98 -26.13
CA GLN A 22 -0.20 -4.91 -25.15
C GLN A 22 0.81 -5.99 -24.75
N GLY A 23 0.97 -6.24 -23.44
CA GLY A 23 1.73 -7.38 -22.96
C GLY A 23 1.02 -8.69 -23.26
N ILE A 24 1.72 -9.64 -23.86
CA ILE A 24 1.19 -10.96 -24.21
C ILE A 24 2.05 -12.02 -23.54
N LEU A 25 1.38 -12.95 -22.84
CA LEU A 25 1.97 -14.16 -22.28
C LEU A 25 1.14 -15.36 -22.73
N ILE A 26 1.82 -16.44 -23.16
CA ILE A 26 1.15 -17.69 -23.55
C ILE A 26 1.71 -18.82 -22.71
N PHE A 27 0.82 -19.59 -22.11
CA PHE A 27 1.13 -20.77 -21.31
C PHE A 27 0.63 -22.02 -22.05
N ASP A 28 1.43 -23.07 -22.05
CA ASP A 28 1.05 -24.36 -22.62
C ASP A 28 0.11 -25.17 -21.69
N SER A 29 -0.23 -26.38 -22.12
CA SER A 29 -1.04 -27.31 -21.34
C SER A 29 -0.35 -27.81 -20.06
N ASP A 30 0.97 -27.69 -19.97
CA ASP A 30 1.77 -28.07 -18.81
C ASP A 30 2.05 -26.86 -17.89
N ASP A 31 1.31 -25.76 -18.05
CA ASP A 31 1.42 -24.53 -17.27
C ASP A 31 2.73 -23.77 -17.44
N ARG A 32 3.53 -24.09 -18.48
CA ARG A 32 4.81 -23.42 -18.74
C ARG A 32 4.60 -22.19 -19.61
N LEU A 33 5.32 -21.12 -19.30
CA LEU A 33 5.36 -19.94 -20.18
C LEU A 33 6.15 -20.25 -21.45
N VAL A 34 5.46 -20.27 -22.59
CA VAL A 34 6.06 -20.57 -23.89
C VAL A 34 6.35 -19.32 -24.72
N LEU A 35 5.64 -18.21 -24.42
CA LEU A 35 5.84 -16.95 -25.12
C LEU A 35 5.59 -15.76 -24.20
N ASP A 36 6.48 -14.77 -24.29
CA ASP A 36 6.27 -13.42 -23.76
C ASP A 36 6.77 -12.40 -24.81
N ASN A 37 6.07 -11.28 -24.97
CA ASN A 37 6.49 -10.19 -25.83
C ASN A 37 7.21 -9.05 -25.07
N VAL A 38 7.71 -8.05 -25.80
CA VAL A 38 8.45 -6.90 -25.22
C VAL A 38 7.60 -6.16 -24.18
N ALA A 39 6.33 -5.89 -24.48
CA ALA A 39 5.43 -5.18 -23.58
C ALA A 39 5.19 -5.96 -22.26
N ALA A 40 5.01 -7.29 -22.33
CA ALA A 40 4.89 -8.12 -21.13
C ALA A 40 6.17 -8.08 -20.26
N ARG A 41 7.35 -8.08 -20.91
CA ARG A 41 8.64 -7.95 -20.21
C ARG A 41 8.76 -6.61 -19.48
N MET A 42 8.31 -5.53 -20.10
CA MET A 42 8.32 -4.20 -19.49
C MET A 42 7.32 -4.08 -18.32
N LEU A 43 6.10 -4.60 -18.48
CA LEU A 43 5.04 -4.54 -17.46
C LEU A 43 5.36 -5.38 -16.22
N LEU A 44 5.88 -6.59 -16.41
CA LEU A 44 6.19 -7.51 -15.30
C LEU A 44 7.56 -7.27 -14.68
N GLY A 45 8.52 -6.73 -15.43
CA GLY A 45 9.87 -6.46 -14.93
C GLY A 45 10.52 -7.70 -14.27
N ALA A 46 11.02 -7.53 -13.05
CA ALA A 46 11.67 -8.62 -12.30
C ALA A 46 10.73 -9.81 -11.99
N ARG A 47 9.42 -9.58 -11.89
CA ARG A 47 8.43 -10.65 -11.64
C ARG A 47 8.35 -11.67 -12.77
N LEU A 48 8.70 -11.28 -13.99
CA LEU A 48 8.73 -12.20 -15.13
C LEU A 48 9.71 -13.36 -14.92
N VAL A 49 10.79 -13.17 -14.18
CA VAL A 49 11.74 -14.24 -13.86
C VAL A 49 11.06 -15.38 -13.12
N THR A 50 10.24 -15.04 -12.12
CA THR A 50 9.46 -16.03 -11.36
C THR A 50 8.38 -16.69 -12.24
N VAL A 51 7.69 -15.90 -13.08
CA VAL A 51 6.70 -16.44 -14.03
C VAL A 51 7.34 -17.40 -15.03
N ARG A 52 8.55 -17.14 -15.49
CA ARG A 52 9.29 -18.05 -16.38
C ARG A 52 9.72 -19.35 -15.71
N SER A 53 10.04 -19.29 -14.41
CA SER A 53 10.48 -20.48 -13.65
C SER A 53 9.33 -21.31 -13.09
N GLU A 54 8.23 -20.70 -12.66
CA GLU A 54 7.10 -21.37 -12.00
C GLU A 54 5.83 -21.41 -12.87
N GLY A 55 5.86 -20.80 -14.06
CA GLY A 55 4.78 -20.85 -15.03
C GLY A 55 3.48 -20.17 -14.55
N TRP A 56 2.37 -20.82 -14.88
CA TRP A 56 1.02 -20.33 -14.55
C TRP A 56 0.83 -20.07 -13.06
N ARG A 57 1.40 -20.92 -12.20
CA ARG A 57 1.27 -20.74 -10.74
C ARG A 57 1.72 -19.37 -10.26
N ALA A 58 2.89 -18.91 -10.74
CA ALA A 58 3.39 -17.58 -10.39
C ALA A 58 2.53 -16.47 -11.00
N MET A 59 2.02 -16.67 -12.20
CA MET A 59 1.13 -15.70 -12.85
C MET A 59 -0.22 -15.62 -12.15
N ALA A 60 -0.84 -16.73 -11.77
CA ALA A 60 -2.07 -16.77 -10.99
C ALA A 60 -1.91 -16.02 -9.66
N ALA A 61 -0.81 -16.25 -8.93
CA ALA A 61 -0.52 -15.54 -7.70
C ALA A 61 -0.39 -14.01 -7.89
N LEU A 62 0.15 -13.56 -9.04
CA LEU A 62 0.21 -12.14 -9.39
C LEU A 62 -1.17 -11.57 -9.70
N LEU A 63 -2.01 -12.33 -10.41
CA LEU A 63 -3.37 -11.93 -10.75
C LEU A 63 -4.27 -11.88 -9.53
N ASP A 64 -4.12 -12.82 -8.59
CA ASP A 64 -4.92 -12.92 -7.36
C ASP A 64 -4.45 -11.96 -6.26
N SER A 65 -3.25 -11.39 -6.40
CA SER A 65 -2.70 -10.50 -5.38
C SER A 65 -3.61 -9.30 -5.14
N GLY A 66 -4.12 -9.17 -3.90
CA GLY A 66 -4.95 -8.07 -3.46
C GLY A 66 -6.45 -8.16 -3.79
N GLN A 67 -6.96 -9.35 -4.12
CA GLN A 67 -8.37 -9.51 -4.53
C GLN A 67 -8.98 -10.84 -4.01
N GLU A 68 -9.42 -10.83 -2.75
CA GLU A 68 -9.96 -12.04 -2.10
C GLU A 68 -11.44 -12.36 -2.44
N ASP A 69 -12.24 -11.37 -2.89
CA ASP A 69 -13.69 -11.48 -3.12
C ASP A 69 -14.12 -11.73 -4.58
N ARG A 70 -13.20 -12.08 -5.46
CA ARG A 70 -13.53 -12.43 -6.85
C ARG A 70 -13.12 -13.88 -7.14
N PRO A 71 -13.62 -14.46 -8.25
CA PRO A 71 -13.13 -15.75 -8.72
C PRO A 71 -11.60 -15.72 -8.87
N SER A 72 -10.94 -16.77 -8.39
CA SER A 72 -9.48 -16.91 -8.51
C SER A 72 -9.02 -16.91 -9.98
N ALA A 73 -7.75 -16.61 -10.22
CA ALA A 73 -7.19 -16.67 -11.56
C ALA A 73 -7.37 -18.06 -12.19
N ASP A 74 -7.34 -19.13 -11.39
CA ASP A 74 -7.60 -20.50 -11.85
C ASP A 74 -9.07 -20.71 -12.24
N GLU A 75 -10.02 -20.13 -11.51
CA GLU A 75 -11.45 -20.21 -11.87
C GLU A 75 -11.72 -19.40 -13.14
N LEU A 76 -11.15 -18.19 -13.27
CA LEU A 76 -11.27 -17.36 -14.48
C LEU A 76 -10.62 -18.04 -15.70
N ARG A 77 -9.47 -18.70 -15.51
CA ARG A 77 -8.85 -19.53 -16.55
C ARG A 77 -9.76 -20.67 -16.97
N ASN A 78 -10.31 -21.41 -16.01
CA ASN A 78 -11.26 -22.50 -16.30
C ASN A 78 -12.50 -21.99 -17.03
N GLN A 79 -12.96 -20.79 -16.73
CA GLN A 79 -14.03 -20.13 -17.49
C GLN A 79 -13.59 -19.84 -18.91
N ALA A 80 -12.41 -19.24 -19.13
CA ALA A 80 -11.86 -18.93 -20.45
C ALA A 80 -11.65 -20.19 -21.30
N LEU A 81 -11.29 -21.31 -20.69
CA LEU A 81 -11.12 -22.60 -21.37
C LEU A 81 -12.46 -23.23 -21.85
N ARG A 82 -13.58 -22.78 -21.29
CA ARG A 82 -14.94 -23.27 -21.66
C ARG A 82 -15.69 -22.37 -22.63
N GLN A 83 -15.17 -21.17 -22.90
CA GLN A 83 -15.78 -20.19 -23.76
C GLN A 83 -14.75 -19.60 -24.74
N THR A 84 -15.21 -19.09 -25.88
CA THR A 84 -14.34 -18.48 -26.89
C THR A 84 -14.07 -17.01 -26.63
N GLU A 85 -14.80 -16.37 -25.74
CA GLU A 85 -14.66 -14.95 -25.43
C GLU A 85 -13.58 -14.74 -24.35
N PRO A 86 -12.79 -13.65 -24.45
CA PRO A 86 -11.84 -13.28 -23.42
C PRO A 86 -12.53 -13.03 -22.07
N VAL A 87 -11.98 -13.57 -21.00
CA VAL A 87 -12.45 -13.29 -19.63
C VAL A 87 -11.71 -12.09 -19.09
N PRO A 88 -12.36 -10.93 -18.94
CA PRO A 88 -11.71 -9.73 -18.45
C PRO A 88 -11.46 -9.82 -16.95
N LEU A 89 -10.32 -9.28 -16.52
CA LEU A 89 -9.95 -9.10 -15.11
C LEU A 89 -9.04 -7.88 -14.96
N ARG A 90 -8.74 -7.52 -13.73
CA ARG A 90 -7.74 -6.48 -13.41
C ARG A 90 -6.67 -7.08 -12.50
N ALA A 91 -5.42 -6.74 -12.73
CA ALA A 91 -4.29 -7.06 -11.87
C ALA A 91 -3.69 -5.77 -11.30
N TYR A 92 -3.11 -5.85 -10.11
CA TYR A 92 -2.38 -4.73 -9.53
C TYR A 92 -0.87 -4.98 -9.68
N LEU A 93 -0.28 -4.30 -10.67
CA LEU A 93 1.13 -4.43 -10.99
C LEU A 93 1.85 -3.11 -10.72
N SER A 94 2.87 -3.14 -9.87
CA SER A 94 3.71 -1.97 -9.58
C SER A 94 2.94 -0.73 -9.10
N GLY A 95 1.85 -0.92 -8.36
CA GLY A 95 1.03 0.18 -7.81
C GLY A 95 0.03 0.77 -8.80
N ALA A 96 -0.20 0.13 -9.94
CA ALA A 96 -1.21 0.54 -10.91
C ALA A 96 -2.19 -0.60 -11.21
N SER A 97 -3.44 -0.25 -11.49
CA SER A 97 -4.45 -1.17 -12.00
C SER A 97 -4.17 -1.44 -13.48
N VAL A 98 -3.95 -2.69 -13.83
CA VAL A 98 -3.68 -3.14 -15.19
C VAL A 98 -4.88 -3.96 -15.68
N PRO A 99 -5.62 -3.48 -16.69
CA PRO A 99 -6.63 -4.30 -17.33
C PRO A 99 -5.99 -5.51 -17.98
N CYS A 100 -6.57 -6.68 -17.76
CA CYS A 100 -6.08 -7.96 -18.27
C CYS A 100 -7.20 -8.75 -18.90
N SER A 101 -6.88 -9.73 -19.74
CA SER A 101 -7.83 -10.76 -20.12
C SER A 101 -7.15 -12.13 -20.20
N ILE A 102 -7.93 -13.16 -19.91
CA ILE A 102 -7.53 -14.55 -20.10
C ILE A 102 -8.32 -15.11 -21.27
N THR A 103 -7.62 -15.71 -22.23
CA THR A 103 -8.24 -16.28 -23.43
C THR A 103 -7.66 -17.67 -23.70
N ALA A 104 -8.53 -18.60 -24.12
CA ALA A 104 -8.10 -19.88 -24.64
C ALA A 104 -7.70 -19.75 -26.10
N ILE A 105 -6.54 -20.26 -26.48
CA ILE A 105 -6.09 -20.34 -27.88
C ILE A 105 -5.77 -21.77 -28.24
N TYR A 106 -6.08 -22.15 -29.49
CA TYR A 106 -5.78 -23.49 -30.00
C TYR A 106 -4.51 -23.43 -30.86
N GLY A 107 -3.53 -24.25 -30.51
CA GLY A 107 -2.36 -24.49 -31.34
C GLY A 107 -2.68 -25.35 -32.57
N GLU A 108 -1.70 -25.49 -33.47
CA GLU A 108 -1.86 -26.24 -34.75
C GLU A 108 -2.33 -27.69 -34.55
N ASN A 109 -2.02 -28.32 -33.43
CA ASN A 109 -2.43 -29.69 -33.10
C ASN A 109 -3.71 -29.78 -32.27
N GLY A 110 -4.50 -28.71 -32.18
CA GLY A 110 -5.68 -28.65 -31.33
C GLY A 110 -5.38 -28.60 -29.82
N VAL A 111 -4.12 -28.45 -29.46
CA VAL A 111 -3.69 -28.31 -28.05
C VAL A 111 -4.13 -26.95 -27.54
N LEU A 112 -4.76 -26.95 -26.39
CA LEU A 112 -5.27 -25.76 -25.77
C LEU A 112 -4.17 -25.03 -24.98
N HIS A 113 -3.96 -23.77 -25.29
CA HIS A 113 -3.07 -22.87 -24.59
C HIS A 113 -3.84 -21.75 -23.89
N THR A 114 -3.27 -21.19 -22.83
CA THR A 114 -3.82 -20.02 -22.16
C THR A 114 -3.03 -18.78 -22.57
N MET A 115 -3.72 -17.81 -23.15
CA MET A 115 -3.14 -16.49 -23.42
C MET A 115 -3.62 -15.49 -22.39
N ILE A 116 -2.69 -14.72 -21.84
CA ILE A 116 -2.99 -13.55 -21.02
C ILE A 116 -2.59 -12.31 -21.83
N THR A 117 -3.49 -11.35 -21.89
CA THR A 117 -3.15 -10.00 -22.34
C THR A 117 -3.11 -9.06 -21.15
N LEU A 118 -2.06 -8.24 -21.10
CA LEU A 118 -1.90 -7.15 -20.14
C LEU A 118 -1.98 -5.84 -20.91
N ASP A 119 -2.94 -5.01 -20.57
CA ASP A 119 -3.10 -3.71 -21.21
C ASP A 119 -2.21 -2.65 -20.56
N HIS A 120 -2.28 -1.42 -21.03
CA HIS A 120 -1.58 -0.33 -20.38
C HIS A 120 -2.12 -0.13 -18.97
N PRO A 121 -1.23 0.13 -17.98
CA PRO A 121 -1.65 0.50 -16.65
C PRO A 121 -2.61 1.69 -16.71
N ASP A 122 -3.71 1.58 -15.97
CA ASP A 122 -4.61 2.71 -15.77
C ASP A 122 -4.00 3.65 -14.73
N TRP A 123 -3.45 4.75 -15.23
CA TRP A 123 -2.82 5.79 -14.40
C TRP A 123 -3.80 6.88 -13.96
N SER A 124 -5.09 6.75 -14.27
CA SER A 124 -6.10 7.75 -13.90
C SER A 124 -6.19 7.93 -12.39
N GLU A 125 -6.21 6.84 -11.63
CA GLU A 125 -6.22 6.86 -10.16
C GLU A 125 -4.95 7.51 -9.59
N LEU A 126 -3.78 7.21 -10.18
CA LEU A 126 -2.52 7.85 -9.78
C LEU A 126 -2.50 9.33 -10.16
N ALA A 127 -3.01 9.71 -11.34
CA ALA A 127 -3.09 11.11 -11.76
C ALA A 127 -4.02 11.91 -10.85
N GLU A 128 -5.16 11.34 -10.46
CA GLU A 128 -6.08 11.96 -9.50
C GLU A 128 -5.42 12.10 -8.11
N LEU A 129 -4.71 11.07 -7.65
CA LEU A 129 -3.95 11.11 -6.41
C LEU A 129 -2.89 12.22 -6.44
N MET A 130 -2.11 12.32 -7.54
CA MET A 130 -1.11 13.36 -7.71
C MET A 130 -1.74 14.76 -7.70
N GLY A 131 -2.93 14.90 -8.30
CA GLY A 131 -3.72 16.12 -8.23
C GLY A 131 -4.07 16.49 -6.79
N ARG A 132 -4.63 15.56 -6.03
CA ARG A 132 -4.97 15.76 -4.61
C ARG A 132 -3.74 16.08 -3.76
N PHE A 133 -2.63 15.38 -3.95
CA PHE A 133 -1.36 15.66 -3.25
C PHE A 133 -0.84 17.05 -3.52
N ARG A 134 -0.86 17.46 -4.80
CA ARG A 134 -0.43 18.81 -5.19
C ARG A 134 -1.30 19.86 -4.50
N ASP A 135 -2.61 19.70 -4.54
CA ASP A 135 -3.54 20.69 -4.00
C ASP A 135 -3.43 20.77 -2.47
N GLU A 136 -3.26 19.64 -1.79
CA GLU A 136 -3.01 19.59 -0.35
C GLU A 136 -1.65 20.18 0.04
N ALA A 137 -0.60 19.87 -0.72
CA ALA A 137 0.74 20.45 -0.48
C ALA A 137 0.72 21.98 -0.67
N LEU A 138 0.09 22.46 -1.74
CA LEU A 138 -0.05 23.90 -1.96
C LEU A 138 -0.89 24.59 -0.88
N GLY A 139 -1.96 23.93 -0.42
CA GLY A 139 -2.78 24.39 0.70
C GLY A 139 -1.98 24.51 2.00
N SER A 140 -1.21 23.48 2.35
CA SER A 140 -0.36 23.46 3.55
C SER A 140 0.75 24.52 3.50
N ILE A 141 1.42 24.67 2.35
CA ILE A 141 2.43 25.72 2.14
C ILE A 141 1.80 27.11 2.25
N GLY A 142 0.64 27.31 1.63
CA GLY A 142 -0.09 28.58 1.66
C GLY A 142 -0.51 28.94 3.08
N SER A 143 -1.05 28.00 3.85
CA SER A 143 -1.43 28.20 5.25
C SER A 143 -0.22 28.52 6.13
N THR A 144 0.86 27.75 6.02
CA THR A 144 2.10 28.02 6.77
C THR A 144 2.63 29.41 6.49
N ARG A 145 2.66 29.82 5.22
CA ARG A 145 3.10 31.19 4.84
C ARG A 145 2.16 32.26 5.39
N GLY A 146 0.85 32.04 5.31
CA GLY A 146 -0.13 32.98 5.85
C GLY A 146 0.03 33.18 7.36
N HIS A 147 0.23 32.12 8.14
CA HIS A 147 0.44 32.23 9.59
C HIS A 147 1.77 32.87 9.94
N ALA A 148 2.85 32.61 9.16
CA ALA A 148 4.12 33.32 9.31
C ALA A 148 3.97 34.84 9.07
N ASP A 149 3.17 35.24 8.09
CA ASP A 149 2.90 36.64 7.83
C ASP A 149 2.00 37.27 8.93
N LEU A 150 1.06 36.50 9.52
CA LEU A 150 0.30 36.95 10.68
C LEU A 150 1.20 37.18 11.92
N ILE A 151 2.17 36.33 12.18
CA ILE A 151 3.17 36.53 13.24
C ILE A 151 3.92 37.85 13.01
N LYS A 152 4.39 38.11 11.80
CA LYS A 152 5.07 39.39 11.47
C LYS A 152 4.16 40.61 11.69
N GLN A 153 2.88 40.50 11.31
CA GLN A 153 1.91 41.59 11.53
C GLN A 153 1.64 41.84 13.01
N VAL A 154 1.50 40.77 13.81
CA VAL A 154 1.31 40.88 15.26
C VAL A 154 2.51 41.56 15.91
N LEU A 155 3.71 41.19 15.51
CA LEU A 155 4.95 41.81 16.00
C LEU A 155 5.05 43.29 15.59
N ALA A 156 4.71 43.63 14.33
CA ALA A 156 4.77 44.99 13.81
C ALA A 156 3.70 45.93 14.42
N ARG A 157 2.53 45.38 14.80
CA ARG A 157 1.42 46.17 15.40
C ARG A 157 1.42 46.15 16.92
N ARG A 158 2.51 45.72 17.54
CA ARG A 158 2.63 45.74 19.00
C ARG A 158 2.36 47.12 19.58
N THR A 159 1.38 47.21 20.46
CA THR A 159 1.05 48.42 21.23
C THR A 159 1.56 48.28 22.64
N GLU A 160 1.74 49.37 23.36
CA GLU A 160 2.13 49.39 24.80
C GLU A 160 1.10 48.68 25.69
N ALA A 161 -0.15 48.49 25.21
CA ALA A 161 -1.21 47.78 25.90
C ALA A 161 -1.15 46.25 25.75
N THR A 162 -0.31 45.69 24.84
CA THR A 162 -0.21 44.24 24.62
C THR A 162 0.78 43.63 25.59
N THR A 163 0.30 42.75 26.49
CA THR A 163 1.21 42.09 27.44
C THR A 163 2.12 41.06 26.75
N PRO A 164 3.33 40.85 27.28
CA PRO A 164 4.25 39.83 26.72
C PRO A 164 3.61 38.43 26.67
N GLU A 165 2.81 38.09 27.66
CA GLU A 165 2.15 36.76 27.77
C GLU A 165 1.06 36.60 26.71
N GLU A 166 0.28 37.62 26.41
CA GLU A 166 -0.73 37.60 25.36
C GLU A 166 -0.06 37.48 23.97
N LEU A 167 1.03 38.25 23.78
CA LEU A 167 1.82 38.16 22.54
C LEU A 167 2.40 36.75 22.34
N ALA A 168 3.00 36.18 23.39
CA ALA A 168 3.57 34.83 23.35
C ALA A 168 2.52 33.79 23.00
N ARG A 169 1.32 33.86 23.66
CA ARG A 169 0.22 32.93 23.38
C ARG A 169 -0.27 32.99 21.94
N ARG A 170 -0.40 34.19 21.36
CA ARG A 170 -0.83 34.36 19.95
C ARG A 170 0.22 33.81 18.97
N ILE A 171 1.51 34.06 19.23
CA ILE A 171 2.58 33.56 18.40
C ILE A 171 2.64 32.02 18.49
N ALA A 172 2.54 31.46 19.69
CA ALA A 172 2.50 30.02 19.89
C ALA A 172 1.34 29.37 19.11
N GLY A 173 0.13 29.91 19.19
CA GLY A 173 -1.00 29.36 18.44
C GLY A 173 -0.81 29.40 16.91
N PHE A 174 -0.15 30.42 16.36
CA PHE A 174 0.20 30.41 14.93
C PHE A 174 1.31 29.42 14.61
N ALA A 175 2.30 29.27 15.48
CA ALA A 175 3.38 28.29 15.31
C ALA A 175 2.84 26.86 15.36
N ASP A 176 1.90 26.55 16.27
CA ASP A 176 1.26 25.23 16.36
C ASP A 176 0.54 24.88 15.06
N ILE A 177 -0.24 25.82 14.49
CA ILE A 177 -0.90 25.60 13.19
C ILE A 177 0.12 25.36 12.07
N MET A 178 1.22 26.12 12.06
CA MET A 178 2.28 25.90 11.07
C MET A 178 2.91 24.51 11.22
N THR A 179 3.13 24.05 12.44
CA THR A 179 3.66 22.71 12.72
C THR A 179 2.72 21.62 12.18
N VAL A 180 1.42 21.72 12.43
CA VAL A 180 0.41 20.78 11.88
C VAL A 180 0.51 20.69 10.35
N HIS A 181 0.59 21.83 9.65
CA HIS A 181 0.71 21.85 8.19
C HIS A 181 2.04 21.28 7.69
N MET A 182 3.14 21.51 8.40
CA MET A 182 4.44 20.95 8.04
C MET A 182 4.46 19.43 8.23
N THR A 183 3.97 18.91 9.34
CA THR A 183 3.82 17.47 9.58
C THR A 183 2.96 16.79 8.52
N ARG A 184 1.89 17.48 8.08
CA ARG A 184 1.06 16.98 6.98
C ARG A 184 1.84 16.85 5.67
N LEU A 185 2.69 17.85 5.34
CA LEU A 185 3.56 17.80 4.17
C LEU A 185 4.60 16.67 4.25
N GLU A 186 5.24 16.50 5.41
CA GLU A 186 6.21 15.42 5.64
C GLU A 186 5.57 14.05 5.43
N ARG A 187 4.35 13.85 5.94
CA ARG A 187 3.58 12.63 5.72
C ARG A 187 3.28 12.38 4.24
N LEU A 188 2.88 13.43 3.50
CA LEU A 188 2.62 13.31 2.06
C LEU A 188 3.88 12.88 1.31
N ILE A 189 5.03 13.50 1.61
CA ILE A 189 6.31 13.16 1.00
C ILE A 189 6.69 11.71 1.32
N ALA A 190 6.52 11.28 2.58
CA ALA A 190 6.80 9.91 3.00
C ALA A 190 5.92 8.89 2.27
N LEU A 191 4.61 9.15 2.12
CA LEU A 191 3.69 8.30 1.34
C LEU A 191 4.12 8.18 -0.12
N LEU A 192 4.48 9.31 -0.76
CA LEU A 192 4.97 9.32 -2.14
C LEU A 192 6.25 8.51 -2.29
N HIS A 193 7.20 8.67 -1.38
CA HIS A 193 8.45 7.91 -1.42
C HIS A 193 8.22 6.41 -1.28
N ARG A 194 7.39 5.98 -0.32
CA ARG A 194 7.03 4.57 -0.14
C ARG A 194 6.34 3.99 -1.38
N LEU A 195 5.40 4.74 -1.97
CA LEU A 195 4.72 4.34 -3.20
C LEU A 195 5.72 4.21 -4.37
N GLU A 196 6.67 5.13 -4.49
CA GLU A 196 7.70 5.11 -5.54
C GLU A 196 8.61 3.88 -5.42
N LEU A 197 9.01 3.49 -4.20
CA LEU A 197 9.79 2.27 -3.97
C LEU A 197 9.06 1.01 -4.44
N ILE A 198 7.75 0.94 -4.23
CA ILE A 198 6.91 -0.18 -4.72
C ILE A 198 6.82 -0.13 -6.24
N ARG A 199 6.49 1.03 -6.81
CA ARG A 199 6.31 1.24 -8.25
C ARG A 199 7.56 0.90 -9.06
N THR A 200 8.74 1.24 -8.53
CA THR A 200 10.04 0.96 -9.17
C THR A 200 10.58 -0.44 -8.87
N GLY A 201 9.90 -1.23 -8.03
CA GLY A 201 10.36 -2.55 -7.61
C GLY A 201 11.59 -2.53 -6.68
N GLN A 202 11.95 -1.35 -6.13
CA GLN A 202 13.13 -1.18 -5.28
C GLN A 202 12.87 -1.53 -3.81
N LEU A 203 11.61 -1.60 -3.37
CA LEU A 203 11.24 -1.80 -1.98
C LEU A 203 11.96 -2.98 -1.32
N THR A 204 11.95 -4.15 -1.97
CA THR A 204 12.60 -5.37 -1.41
C THR A 204 14.10 -5.21 -1.26
N ALA A 205 14.77 -4.52 -2.20
CA ALA A 205 16.21 -4.27 -2.12
C ALA A 205 16.55 -3.32 -0.97
N VAL A 206 15.79 -2.22 -0.82
CA VAL A 206 15.97 -1.23 0.24
C VAL A 206 15.73 -1.87 1.61
N ILE A 207 14.64 -2.62 1.77
CA ILE A 207 14.35 -3.32 3.03
C ILE A 207 15.44 -4.32 3.37
N ARG A 208 15.90 -5.13 2.41
CA ARG A 208 16.96 -6.12 2.61
C ARG A 208 18.27 -5.47 3.07
N ALA A 209 18.64 -4.33 2.50
CA ALA A 209 19.86 -3.59 2.86
C ALA A 209 19.82 -3.04 4.30
N ASN A 210 18.61 -2.74 4.82
CA ASN A 210 18.42 -2.14 6.15
C ASN A 210 17.90 -3.13 7.20
N ARG A 211 17.76 -4.41 6.84
CA ARG A 211 17.19 -5.43 7.72
C ARG A 211 18.16 -5.82 8.84
N ARG A 212 17.71 -5.74 10.08
CA ARG A 212 18.47 -6.09 11.28
C ARG A 212 17.55 -6.60 12.38
N PRO A 213 18.10 -7.20 13.46
CA PRO A 213 17.34 -7.46 14.69
C PRO A 213 16.80 -6.16 15.27
N VAL A 214 15.52 -6.14 15.62
CA VAL A 214 14.81 -5.00 16.23
C VAL A 214 14.07 -5.51 17.44
N VAL A 215 14.38 -4.96 18.62
CA VAL A 215 13.62 -5.19 19.85
C VAL A 215 12.32 -4.40 19.74
N LEU A 216 11.18 -5.08 19.86
CA LEU A 216 9.89 -4.45 19.61
C LEU A 216 9.50 -3.47 20.70
N ALA A 217 9.85 -3.76 21.97
CA ALA A 217 9.55 -2.88 23.07
C ALA A 217 10.22 -1.51 22.89
N ASP A 218 11.52 -1.50 22.55
CA ASP A 218 12.29 -0.27 22.34
C ASP A 218 11.72 0.55 21.16
N LEU A 219 11.44 -0.13 20.02
CA LEU A 219 10.90 0.54 18.85
C LEU A 219 9.53 1.16 19.11
N VAL A 220 8.67 0.47 19.88
CA VAL A 220 7.33 1.01 20.19
C VAL A 220 7.44 2.16 21.20
N GLU A 221 8.37 2.11 22.16
CA GLU A 221 8.63 3.21 23.09
C GLU A 221 9.09 4.47 22.33
N ASP A 222 10.10 4.34 21.44
CA ASP A 222 10.58 5.44 20.59
C ASP A 222 9.43 6.01 19.72
N LEU A 223 8.64 5.12 19.10
CA LEU A 223 7.48 5.53 18.29
C LEU A 223 6.46 6.33 19.12
N LEU A 224 6.20 5.93 20.36
CA LEU A 224 5.25 6.62 21.22
C LEU A 224 5.75 7.97 21.72
N GLU A 225 7.07 8.11 21.93
CA GLU A 225 7.66 9.41 22.24
C GLU A 225 7.46 10.40 21.10
N ASP A 226 7.74 9.96 19.87
CA ASP A 226 7.55 10.78 18.67
C ASP A 226 6.06 11.14 18.42
N LEU A 227 5.14 10.21 18.70
CA LEU A 227 3.71 10.44 18.53
C LEU A 227 3.08 11.40 19.56
N THR A 228 3.70 11.59 20.72
CA THR A 228 3.23 12.60 21.70
C THR A 228 3.55 14.02 21.26
N GLU A 229 4.60 14.20 20.47
CA GLU A 229 4.98 15.49 19.91
C GLU A 229 4.18 15.82 18.63
N THR A 230 3.74 14.78 17.91
CA THR A 230 3.04 14.94 16.64
C THR A 230 1.72 14.16 16.64
N PRO A 231 0.58 14.81 16.90
CA PRO A 231 -0.71 14.13 17.03
C PRO A 231 -1.08 13.38 15.73
N LEU A 232 -1.54 12.15 15.88
CA LEU A 232 -1.97 11.29 14.75
C LEU A 232 -3.23 11.81 14.06
N ARG A 233 -4.03 12.58 14.75
CA ARG A 233 -5.27 13.21 14.24
C ARG A 233 -5.02 14.71 14.09
N GLU A 234 -5.21 15.24 12.88
CA GLU A 234 -4.95 16.65 12.55
C GLU A 234 -5.84 17.65 13.31
N GLU A 235 -7.01 17.20 13.77
CA GLU A 235 -7.99 17.98 14.52
C GLU A 235 -8.17 17.46 15.96
N ALA A 236 -7.15 16.82 16.51
CA ALA A 236 -7.22 16.35 17.88
C ALA A 236 -7.38 17.53 18.85
N PRO A 237 -8.22 17.42 19.90
CA PRO A 237 -8.26 18.40 20.98
C PRO A 237 -6.86 18.64 21.57
N ALA A 238 -6.62 19.84 22.08
CA ALA A 238 -5.31 20.20 22.65
C ALA A 238 -4.89 19.35 23.87
N ASP A 239 -5.85 18.67 24.50
CA ASP A 239 -5.69 17.75 25.62
C ASP A 239 -5.69 16.27 25.21
N PHE A 240 -5.67 15.97 23.89
CA PHE A 240 -5.61 14.61 23.40
C PHE A 240 -4.20 14.03 23.59
N ASP A 241 -4.07 13.06 24.49
CA ASP A 241 -2.88 12.23 24.61
C ASP A 241 -3.22 10.78 24.23
N LEU A 242 -2.54 10.26 23.18
CA LEU A 242 -2.71 8.88 22.75
C LEU A 242 -2.35 7.88 23.86
N ARG A 243 -1.41 8.25 24.75
CA ARG A 243 -0.97 7.38 25.86
C ARG A 243 -2.09 7.01 26.80
N ASP A 244 -3.07 7.89 26.97
CA ASP A 244 -4.23 7.62 27.85
C ASP A 244 -5.10 6.48 27.32
N ARG A 245 -5.06 6.24 26.01
CA ARG A 245 -5.84 5.20 25.32
C ARG A 245 -5.02 3.92 25.04
N LEU A 246 -3.69 4.02 25.08
CA LEU A 246 -2.83 2.98 24.59
C LEU A 246 -2.44 1.98 25.69
N GLN A 247 -2.61 0.70 25.39
CA GLN A 247 -2.15 -0.41 26.22
C GLN A 247 -1.07 -1.17 25.46
N VAL A 248 0.16 -1.22 26.00
CA VAL A 248 1.29 -1.93 25.38
C VAL A 248 1.59 -3.20 26.17
N ALA A 249 1.44 -4.35 25.52
CA ALA A 249 1.69 -5.67 26.05
C ALA A 249 2.74 -6.40 25.19
N ILE A 250 3.98 -5.91 25.22
CA ILE A 250 5.13 -6.44 24.49
C ILE A 250 6.18 -6.93 25.47
N PRO A 251 6.53 -8.23 25.49
CA PRO A 251 7.66 -8.71 26.29
C PRO A 251 8.99 -8.09 25.83
N GLY A 252 9.83 -7.68 26.79
CA GLY A 252 11.07 -6.94 26.51
C GLY A 252 12.14 -7.70 25.71
N ASP A 253 12.02 -9.03 25.61
CA ASP A 253 12.94 -9.91 24.89
C ASP A 253 12.48 -10.26 23.47
N VAL A 254 11.30 -9.78 23.06
CA VAL A 254 10.76 -10.08 21.73
C VAL A 254 11.44 -9.21 20.67
N ALA A 255 12.16 -9.86 19.76
CA ALA A 255 12.86 -9.22 18.66
C ALA A 255 12.51 -9.84 17.30
N VAL A 256 12.42 -9.00 16.28
CA VAL A 256 12.10 -9.39 14.90
C VAL A 256 13.22 -9.02 13.93
N MET A 257 13.32 -9.73 12.82
CA MET A 257 14.20 -9.38 11.71
C MET A 257 13.49 -8.42 10.77
N ALA A 258 13.71 -7.12 10.92
CA ALA A 258 13.01 -6.07 10.18
C ALA A 258 13.93 -4.92 9.77
N SER A 259 13.46 -4.07 8.84
CA SER A 259 13.97 -2.72 8.64
C SER A 259 13.26 -1.79 9.63
N PRO A 260 13.96 -1.16 10.57
CA PRO A 260 13.33 -0.37 11.63
C PRO A 260 12.41 0.72 11.10
N ALA A 261 12.88 1.51 10.12
CA ALA A 261 12.10 2.61 9.56
C ALA A 261 10.79 2.15 8.87
N HIS A 262 10.81 0.99 8.20
CA HIS A 262 9.59 0.46 7.58
C HIS A 262 8.67 -0.20 8.61
N LEU A 263 9.22 -0.85 9.64
CA LEU A 263 8.41 -1.40 10.73
C LEU A 263 7.72 -0.30 11.53
N GLU A 264 8.45 0.76 11.85
CA GLU A 264 7.90 1.96 12.47
C GLU A 264 6.78 2.58 11.61
N ALA A 265 7.00 2.74 10.30
CA ALA A 265 6.00 3.27 9.39
C ALA A 265 4.72 2.41 9.35
N ILE A 266 4.85 1.08 9.36
CA ILE A 266 3.69 0.16 9.44
C ILE A 266 2.94 0.39 10.76
N LEU A 267 3.62 0.36 11.90
CA LEU A 267 2.98 0.53 13.20
C LEU A 267 2.31 1.90 13.33
N ARG A 268 2.95 2.96 12.84
CA ARG A 268 2.39 4.32 12.79
C ARG A 268 1.10 4.37 11.96
N ASP A 269 1.08 3.70 10.80
CA ASP A 269 -0.09 3.61 9.93
C ASP A 269 -1.24 2.84 10.62
N LEU A 270 -0.95 1.73 11.29
CA LEU A 270 -1.94 0.93 12.01
C LEU A 270 -2.52 1.71 13.21
N LEU A 271 -1.66 2.32 14.03
CA LEU A 271 -2.09 3.16 15.16
C LEU A 271 -2.94 4.34 14.70
N ARG A 272 -2.55 5.01 13.61
CA ARG A 272 -3.34 6.09 13.06
C ARG A 272 -4.72 5.62 12.62
N ASN A 273 -4.81 4.48 11.96
CA ASN A 273 -6.11 3.91 11.59
C ASN A 273 -6.95 3.62 12.83
N SER A 274 -6.38 3.02 13.87
CA SER A 274 -7.07 2.76 15.13
C SER A 274 -7.59 4.05 15.78
N VAL A 275 -6.79 5.12 15.83
CA VAL A 275 -7.20 6.43 16.36
C VAL A 275 -8.31 7.08 15.53
N MET A 276 -8.22 6.98 14.19
CA MET A 276 -9.19 7.62 13.29
C MET A 276 -10.55 6.93 13.29
N TYR A 277 -10.57 5.60 13.43
CA TYR A 277 -11.79 4.83 13.24
C TYR A 277 -12.40 4.27 14.52
N SER A 278 -11.81 4.57 15.68
CA SER A 278 -12.39 4.25 16.98
C SER A 278 -12.82 5.49 17.77
N PRO A 279 -13.86 5.39 18.63
CA PRO A 279 -14.26 6.46 19.51
C PRO A 279 -13.12 6.93 20.42
N PRO A 280 -13.07 8.23 20.80
CA PRO A 280 -11.96 8.79 21.59
C PRO A 280 -11.85 8.23 23.01
N ASP A 281 -12.91 7.65 23.53
CA ASP A 281 -13.02 7.07 24.88
C ASP A 281 -12.73 5.55 24.92
N THR A 282 -12.33 4.95 23.81
CA THR A 282 -12.01 3.52 23.72
C THR A 282 -10.50 3.25 23.77
N SER A 283 -10.12 2.02 24.14
CA SER A 283 -8.72 1.60 24.21
C SER A 283 -8.15 1.16 22.85
N ILE A 284 -6.85 1.29 22.71
CA ILE A 284 -6.06 0.73 21.62
C ILE A 284 -4.98 -0.13 22.25
N THR A 285 -4.88 -1.40 21.87
CA THR A 285 -3.88 -2.32 22.43
C THR A 285 -2.85 -2.71 21.38
N ILE A 286 -1.55 -2.61 21.75
CA ILE A 286 -0.47 -3.24 21.00
C ILE A 286 0.00 -4.45 21.78
N HIS A 287 -0.14 -5.62 21.19
CA HIS A 287 0.29 -6.89 21.77
C HIS A 287 1.32 -7.56 20.85
N ALA A 288 2.35 -8.19 21.41
CA ALA A 288 3.27 -9.01 20.63
C ALA A 288 3.55 -10.33 21.32
N ALA A 289 3.50 -11.42 20.55
CA ALA A 289 3.80 -12.77 21.03
C ALA A 289 4.50 -13.61 19.97
N PRO A 290 5.36 -14.57 20.38
CA PRO A 290 5.89 -15.58 19.46
C PRO A 290 4.75 -16.44 18.87
N SER A 291 4.71 -16.60 17.54
CA SER A 291 3.76 -17.50 16.88
C SER A 291 4.18 -18.95 17.05
N GLY A 292 3.29 -19.78 17.62
CA GLY A 292 3.61 -21.14 18.08
C GLY A 292 4.01 -22.16 17.00
N LYS A 293 3.81 -21.89 15.70
CA LYS A 293 4.06 -22.84 14.59
C LYS A 293 5.09 -22.38 13.57
N LYS A 294 5.49 -21.13 13.59
CA LYS A 294 6.47 -20.55 12.63
C LYS A 294 7.46 -19.76 13.46
N ARG A 295 8.72 -19.75 13.13
CA ARG A 295 9.73 -18.85 13.72
C ARG A 295 9.39 -17.39 13.39
N ALA A 296 8.22 -16.94 13.83
CA ALA A 296 7.65 -15.65 13.59
C ALA A 296 7.12 -15.05 14.90
N VAL A 297 7.04 -13.73 14.94
CA VAL A 297 6.38 -12.95 15.99
C VAL A 297 5.11 -12.39 15.38
N GLU A 298 4.00 -12.47 16.09
CA GLU A 298 2.75 -11.81 15.80
C GLU A 298 2.67 -10.51 16.61
N ILE A 299 2.37 -9.43 15.93
CA ILE A 299 2.18 -8.10 16.50
C ILE A 299 0.76 -7.70 16.16
N ASP A 300 -0.08 -7.58 17.17
CA ASP A 300 -1.48 -7.22 17.03
C ASP A 300 -1.68 -5.76 17.44
N VAL A 301 -2.37 -5.00 16.59
CA VAL A 301 -2.92 -3.68 16.93
C VAL A 301 -4.42 -3.83 16.96
N ILE A 302 -5.00 -3.67 18.15
CA ILE A 302 -6.40 -3.95 18.44
C ILE A 302 -7.08 -2.63 18.76
N ASP A 303 -8.19 -2.33 18.09
CA ASP A 303 -9.02 -1.17 18.34
C ASP A 303 -10.49 -1.56 18.59
N GLU A 304 -11.22 -0.69 19.26
CA GLU A 304 -12.65 -0.79 19.49
C GLU A 304 -13.43 0.13 18.54
N GLY A 305 -13.06 0.09 17.26
CA GLY A 305 -13.59 0.97 16.21
C GLY A 305 -14.85 0.42 15.54
N CYS A 306 -15.14 1.00 14.36
CA CYS A 306 -16.32 0.61 13.57
C CYS A 306 -16.18 -0.78 12.90
N GLY A 307 -15.04 -1.44 13.06
CA GLY A 307 -14.72 -2.71 12.40
C GLY A 307 -14.60 -2.62 10.88
N ILE A 308 -14.24 -3.71 10.25
CA ILE A 308 -14.20 -3.85 8.79
C ILE A 308 -15.16 -4.98 8.42
N ARG A 309 -16.15 -4.71 7.55
CA ARG A 309 -17.12 -5.71 7.11
C ARG A 309 -16.46 -6.75 6.21
N ASP A 310 -16.88 -8.00 6.29
CA ASP A 310 -16.32 -9.11 5.51
C ASP A 310 -16.26 -8.82 4.00
N GLY A 311 -17.29 -8.21 3.42
CA GLY A 311 -17.32 -7.84 2.00
C GLY A 311 -16.39 -6.69 1.60
N GLU A 312 -15.72 -6.03 2.55
CA GLU A 312 -14.78 -4.94 2.31
C GLU A 312 -13.31 -5.35 2.49
N ALA A 313 -13.07 -6.60 2.90
CA ALA A 313 -11.73 -7.11 3.22
C ALA A 313 -10.70 -6.90 2.10
N TRP A 314 -11.08 -7.15 0.86
CA TRP A 314 -10.20 -6.98 -0.29
C TRP A 314 -9.87 -5.51 -0.57
N ARG A 315 -10.80 -4.58 -0.28
CA ARG A 315 -10.65 -3.14 -0.56
C ARG A 315 -9.62 -2.48 0.33
N VAL A 316 -9.58 -2.85 1.60
CA VAL A 316 -8.74 -2.15 2.58
C VAL A 316 -7.24 -2.29 2.30
N PHE A 317 -6.85 -3.35 1.57
CA PHE A 317 -5.47 -3.54 1.12
C PHE A 317 -5.24 -3.22 -0.37
N ALA A 318 -6.28 -2.86 -1.13
CA ALA A 318 -6.13 -2.43 -2.51
C ALA A 318 -5.65 -0.96 -2.56
N PRO A 319 -4.73 -0.60 -3.46
CA PRO A 319 -4.27 0.77 -3.57
C PRO A 319 -5.42 1.69 -3.99
N PHE A 320 -5.50 2.88 -3.39
CA PHE A 320 -6.50 3.93 -3.63
C PHE A 320 -7.94 3.56 -3.20
N GLU A 321 -8.16 2.34 -2.72
CA GLU A 321 -9.46 1.88 -2.24
C GLU A 321 -9.61 2.12 -0.73
N ARG A 322 -10.87 2.25 -0.30
CA ARG A 322 -11.26 2.40 1.09
C ARG A 322 -12.55 1.64 1.34
N ALA A 323 -12.77 1.18 2.56
CA ALA A 323 -14.06 0.60 2.94
C ALA A 323 -15.19 1.63 2.72
N ARG A 324 -16.33 1.17 2.23
CA ARG A 324 -17.51 2.02 1.92
C ARG A 324 -18.44 2.20 3.10
N GLN A 325 -17.89 2.13 4.30
CA GLN A 325 -18.64 2.37 5.53
C GLN A 325 -18.76 3.88 5.76
N PRO A 326 -19.92 4.41 6.25
CA PRO A 326 -20.11 5.85 6.46
C PRO A 326 -19.03 6.48 7.33
N GLN A 327 -18.59 5.78 8.39
CA GLN A 327 -17.54 6.24 9.29
C GLN A 327 -16.19 6.38 8.59
N VAL A 328 -15.87 5.48 7.65
CA VAL A 328 -14.63 5.53 6.88
C VAL A 328 -14.68 6.62 5.81
N ILE A 329 -15.84 6.84 5.19
CA ILE A 329 -16.05 7.88 4.18
C ILE A 329 -15.93 9.29 4.80
N ALA A 330 -16.38 9.46 6.03
CA ALA A 330 -16.34 10.74 6.74
C ALA A 330 -14.91 11.22 7.04
N GLU A 331 -13.96 10.30 7.19
CA GLU A 331 -12.57 10.65 7.47
C GLU A 331 -11.77 10.86 6.17
N PHE A 332 -10.77 11.74 6.24
CA PHE A 332 -9.89 11.98 5.08
C PHE A 332 -8.81 10.90 4.95
N GLY A 333 -8.58 10.39 3.75
CA GLY A 333 -7.52 9.42 3.49
C GLY A 333 -7.35 9.07 2.02
N TYR A 334 -6.13 8.68 1.64
CA TYR A 334 -5.75 8.37 0.26
C TYR A 334 -6.00 6.90 -0.13
N GLY A 335 -6.34 6.02 0.83
CA GLY A 335 -6.46 4.58 0.58
C GLY A 335 -5.12 3.92 0.27
N LEU A 336 -4.03 4.41 0.86
CA LEU A 336 -2.67 3.91 0.59
C LEU A 336 -2.01 3.26 1.80
N SER A 337 -2.32 3.68 3.03
CA SER A 337 -1.57 3.28 4.24
C SER A 337 -1.51 1.76 4.42
N LEU A 338 -2.64 1.06 4.35
CA LEU A 338 -2.69 -0.40 4.50
C LEU A 338 -2.07 -1.13 3.30
N TYR A 339 -2.22 -0.62 2.08
CA TYR A 339 -1.54 -1.14 0.90
C TYR A 339 -0.01 -1.07 1.04
N LEU A 340 0.53 0.08 1.46
CA LEU A 340 1.96 0.28 1.69
C LEU A 340 2.45 -0.61 2.83
N ALA A 341 1.74 -0.63 3.95
CA ALA A 341 2.07 -1.46 5.11
C ALA A 341 2.13 -2.96 4.76
N LYS A 342 1.16 -3.46 3.96
CA LYS A 342 1.15 -4.86 3.50
C LYS A 342 2.35 -5.16 2.60
N ALA A 343 2.63 -4.31 1.63
CA ALA A 343 3.77 -4.48 0.72
C ALA A 343 5.12 -4.48 1.47
N GLU A 344 5.28 -3.61 2.46
CA GLU A 344 6.48 -3.55 3.31
C GLU A 344 6.61 -4.77 4.22
N ALA A 345 5.51 -5.23 4.82
CA ALA A 345 5.49 -6.47 5.60
C ALA A 345 5.93 -7.69 4.77
N GLU A 346 5.39 -7.83 3.56
CA GLU A 346 5.75 -8.89 2.62
C GLU A 346 7.22 -8.79 2.17
N ALA A 347 7.72 -7.59 1.91
CA ALA A 347 9.13 -7.36 1.56
C ALA A 347 10.10 -7.68 2.71
N MET A 348 9.64 -7.61 3.97
CA MET A 348 10.36 -8.08 5.16
C MET A 348 10.28 -9.60 5.35
N GLY A 349 9.53 -10.32 4.50
CA GLY A 349 9.28 -11.77 4.60
C GLY A 349 8.21 -12.10 5.65
N GLY A 350 7.37 -11.14 5.97
CA GLY A 350 6.24 -11.24 6.88
C GLY A 350 4.90 -11.23 6.16
N ARG A 351 3.84 -10.93 6.91
CA ARG A 351 2.47 -10.82 6.41
C ARG A 351 1.70 -9.83 7.27
N LEU A 352 0.83 -9.04 6.65
CA LEU A 352 -0.15 -8.20 7.33
C LEU A 352 -1.56 -8.68 6.96
N GLY A 353 -2.40 -8.87 7.97
CA GLY A 353 -3.80 -9.21 7.84
C GLY A 353 -4.63 -8.49 8.88
N PHE A 354 -5.94 -8.71 8.88
CA PHE A 354 -6.83 -8.24 9.93
C PHE A 354 -7.92 -9.25 10.22
N THR A 355 -8.55 -9.11 11.38
CA THR A 355 -9.80 -9.79 11.76
C THR A 355 -10.75 -8.71 12.25
N GLY A 356 -11.89 -8.57 11.55
CA GLY A 356 -13.00 -7.73 12.02
C GLY A 356 -13.84 -8.47 13.05
N HIS A 357 -14.30 -7.75 14.06
CA HIS A 357 -15.26 -8.28 15.05
C HIS A 357 -16.32 -7.21 15.37
N GLU A 358 -17.42 -7.61 16.02
CA GLU A 358 -18.40 -6.63 16.52
C GLU A 358 -17.73 -5.73 17.55
N GLY A 359 -17.58 -4.45 17.22
CA GLY A 359 -16.97 -3.43 18.08
C GLY A 359 -15.47 -3.22 17.87
N GLY A 360 -14.87 -3.63 16.72
CA GLY A 360 -13.49 -3.26 16.47
C GLY A 360 -12.76 -4.03 15.37
N THR A 361 -11.46 -3.77 15.28
CA THR A 361 -10.55 -4.44 14.33
C THR A 361 -9.29 -4.87 15.07
N THR A 362 -8.79 -6.05 14.73
CA THR A 362 -7.43 -6.49 15.08
C THR A 362 -6.61 -6.59 13.81
N PHE A 363 -5.61 -5.73 13.65
CA PHE A 363 -4.60 -5.88 12.62
C PHE A 363 -3.45 -6.75 13.14
N THR A 364 -3.11 -7.81 12.42
CA THR A 364 -2.05 -8.76 12.78
C THR A 364 -0.90 -8.65 11.79
N LEU A 365 0.25 -8.20 12.27
CA LEU A 365 1.51 -8.17 11.54
C LEU A 365 2.38 -9.36 11.99
N GLN A 366 2.68 -10.27 11.08
CA GLN A 366 3.59 -11.39 11.33
C GLN A 366 4.96 -11.08 10.72
N LEU A 367 6.03 -11.17 11.51
CA LEU A 367 7.40 -10.97 11.07
C LEU A 367 8.31 -12.12 11.52
N PRO A 368 9.38 -12.42 10.76
CA PRO A 368 10.36 -13.43 11.18
C PRO A 368 11.04 -13.05 12.50
N VAL A 369 11.11 -14.01 13.43
CA VAL A 369 11.81 -13.81 14.70
C VAL A 369 13.30 -13.53 14.44
N ALA A 370 13.90 -12.60 15.18
CA ALA A 370 15.34 -12.46 15.21
C ALA A 370 15.94 -13.67 15.92
N LYS A 371 16.97 -14.29 15.34
CA LYS A 371 17.70 -15.34 16.06
C LYS A 371 18.36 -14.69 17.27
N SER A 372 18.12 -15.25 18.45
CA SER A 372 18.91 -14.92 19.64
C SER A 372 20.39 -15.21 19.32
N THR A 373 21.22 -14.20 19.41
CA THR A 373 22.67 -14.34 19.22
C THR A 373 23.25 -15.03 20.46
#